data_7b16547558c905d7ceaf388cb7953f19
#
_entry.id   7b16547558c905d7ceaf388cb7953f19
#
_cell.length_a   1.000
_cell.length_b   1.000
_cell.length_c   1.000
_cell.angle_alpha   90.00
_cell.angle_beta   90.00
_cell.angle_gamma   90.00
#
_symmetry.space_group_name_H-M   'P 1'
#
loop_
_entity.id
_entity.type
_entity.pdbx_description
1 polymer ?
#
loop_
_entity_poly.entity_id
_entity_poly.type
_entity_poly.pdbx_seq_one_letter_code
_entity_poly.pdbx_strand_id
1 'polypeptide(L)'
;VSLEEFFRDSDILSIHLPLTTETHFIIDKDFISKFSKPIYIINTARGKNIKTEDLIYSLESGKVLGACLDVLEYESISFEKLSDNELPDTFNRLINSKKVILSPHVAGWTKESYFKLSASLADKILRTKN
;
A
#
# COMPACT_ATOMS: atom_id res chain seq x y z
N VAL A 1 8.53 -16.49 -11.51
CA VAL A 1 8.98 -15.56 -12.56
C VAL A 1 10.19 -14.79 -12.06
N SER A 2 11.08 -14.39 -12.95
CA SER A 2 12.19 -13.50 -12.63
C SER A 2 11.69 -12.05 -12.41
N LEU A 3 12.52 -11.20 -11.78
CA LEU A 3 12.19 -9.78 -11.67
C LEU A 3 12.10 -9.08 -13.03
N GLU A 4 12.87 -9.55 -14.01
CA GLU A 4 12.84 -9.01 -15.36
C GLU A 4 11.48 -9.30 -16.04
N GLU A 5 11.00 -10.56 -15.97
CA GLU A 5 9.67 -10.93 -16.46
C GLU A 5 8.57 -10.17 -15.72
N PHE A 6 8.71 -10.02 -14.40
CA PHE A 6 7.77 -9.27 -13.59
C PHE A 6 7.63 -7.81 -14.05
N PHE A 7 8.75 -7.11 -14.27
CA PHE A 7 8.72 -5.73 -14.74
C PHE A 7 8.24 -5.59 -16.19
N ARG A 8 8.47 -6.61 -17.02
CA ARG A 8 8.06 -6.60 -18.43
C ARG A 8 6.56 -6.84 -18.58
N ASP A 9 6.01 -7.81 -17.85
CA ASP A 9 4.71 -8.39 -18.17
C ASP A 9 3.57 -7.93 -17.24
N SER A 10 3.88 -7.38 -16.05
CA SER A 10 2.85 -7.01 -15.08
C SER A 10 2.04 -5.79 -15.51
N ASP A 11 0.71 -5.87 -15.34
CA ASP A 11 -0.24 -4.77 -15.49
C ASP A 11 -0.63 -4.17 -14.14
N ILE A 12 -0.59 -4.99 -13.08
CA ILE A 12 -1.00 -4.61 -11.73
C ILE A 12 0.09 -5.03 -10.75
N LEU A 13 0.55 -4.08 -9.93
CA LEU A 13 1.42 -4.32 -8.78
C LEU A 13 0.56 -4.35 -7.52
N SER A 14 0.41 -5.52 -6.88
CA SER A 14 -0.21 -5.66 -5.57
C SER A 14 0.85 -5.91 -4.50
N ILE A 15 0.85 -5.07 -3.45
CA ILE A 15 1.88 -5.05 -2.41
C ILE A 15 1.39 -5.85 -1.20
N HIS A 16 2.18 -6.86 -0.77
CA HIS A 16 1.92 -7.74 0.36
C HIS A 16 3.14 -7.89 1.27
N LEU A 17 3.99 -6.87 1.32
CA LEU A 17 5.24 -6.87 2.09
C LEU A 17 5.02 -6.34 3.51
N PRO A 18 5.64 -6.95 4.54
CA PRO A 18 5.73 -6.33 5.85
C PRO A 18 6.58 -5.05 5.75
N LEU A 19 6.45 -4.15 6.71
CA LEU A 19 7.32 -2.98 6.81
C LEU A 19 8.58 -3.36 7.61
N THR A 20 9.71 -3.38 6.93
CA THR A 20 11.05 -3.60 7.48
C THR A 20 11.98 -2.48 6.99
N THR A 21 13.23 -2.48 7.42
CA THR A 21 14.24 -1.55 6.90
C THR A 21 14.41 -1.69 5.38
N GLU A 22 14.37 -2.92 4.87
CA GLU A 22 14.57 -3.24 3.44
C GLU A 22 13.35 -2.90 2.59
N THR A 23 12.15 -2.95 3.17
CA THR A 23 10.90 -2.68 2.45
C THR A 23 10.37 -1.25 2.65
N HIS A 24 11.04 -0.46 3.49
CA HIS A 24 10.71 0.95 3.68
C HIS A 24 10.99 1.73 2.40
N PHE A 25 9.95 2.32 1.83
CA PHE A 25 9.98 3.04 0.55
C PHE A 25 10.56 2.25 -0.62
N ILE A 26 10.41 0.91 -0.59
CA ILE A 26 10.86 0.04 -1.69
C ILE A 26 10.17 0.38 -3.02
N ILE A 27 8.93 0.87 -2.95
CA ILE A 27 8.19 1.33 -4.13
C ILE A 27 8.38 2.84 -4.25
N ASP A 28 9.45 3.22 -4.89
CA ASP A 28 9.81 4.57 -5.24
C ASP A 28 9.73 4.80 -6.75
N LYS A 29 10.11 5.98 -7.19
CA LYS A 29 10.15 6.37 -8.61
C LYS A 29 11.04 5.42 -9.43
N ASP A 30 12.20 5.03 -8.91
CA ASP A 30 13.15 4.19 -9.63
C ASP A 30 12.61 2.77 -9.79
N PHE A 31 11.97 2.23 -8.75
CA PHE A 31 11.28 0.94 -8.83
C PHE A 31 10.14 0.97 -9.87
N ILE A 32 9.27 2.00 -9.80
CA ILE A 32 8.15 2.15 -10.73
C ILE A 32 8.64 2.33 -12.17
N SER A 33 9.78 3.00 -12.38
CA SER A 33 10.34 3.22 -13.72
C SER A 33 10.74 1.93 -14.45
N LYS A 34 11.07 0.86 -13.70
CA LYS A 34 11.52 -0.44 -14.27
C LYS A 34 10.41 -1.19 -15.03
N PHE A 35 9.14 -0.91 -14.77
CA PHE A 35 8.06 -1.54 -15.54
C PHE A 35 8.12 -1.10 -17.01
N SER A 36 7.98 -2.06 -17.92
CA SER A 36 8.04 -1.79 -19.37
C SER A 36 6.84 -1.01 -19.89
N LYS A 37 5.71 -1.09 -19.21
CA LYS A 37 4.44 -0.45 -19.54
C LYS A 37 3.84 0.27 -18.32
N PRO A 38 2.84 1.15 -18.53
CA PRO A 38 2.08 1.72 -17.42
C PRO A 38 1.34 0.65 -16.62
N ILE A 39 1.27 0.82 -15.28
CA ILE A 39 0.69 -0.16 -14.35
C ILE A 39 -0.36 0.47 -13.44
N TYR A 40 -1.17 -0.37 -12.81
CA TYR A 40 -1.95 -0.03 -11.62
C TYR A 40 -1.21 -0.49 -10.36
N ILE A 41 -1.42 0.22 -9.24
CA ILE A 41 -0.83 -0.13 -7.94
C ILE A 41 -1.94 -0.38 -6.92
N ILE A 42 -1.82 -1.47 -6.15
CA ILE A 42 -2.70 -1.78 -5.03
C ILE A 42 -1.84 -1.95 -3.78
N ASN A 43 -2.14 -1.19 -2.73
CA ASN A 43 -1.44 -1.32 -1.45
C ASN A 43 -2.43 -1.55 -0.30
N THR A 44 -2.46 -2.79 0.19
CA THR A 44 -3.18 -3.22 1.40
C THR A 44 -2.21 -3.72 2.48
N ALA A 45 -0.92 -3.43 2.35
CA ALA A 45 0.14 -3.92 3.23
C ALA A 45 0.50 -2.88 4.30
N ARG A 46 1.38 -1.95 3.97
CA ARG A 46 1.78 -0.84 4.85
C ARG A 46 2.03 0.42 4.02
N GLY A 47 1.60 1.57 4.55
CA GLY A 47 1.71 2.85 3.81
C GLY A 47 3.14 3.21 3.42
N LYS A 48 4.08 3.04 4.34
CA LYS A 48 5.51 3.32 4.12
C LYS A 48 6.24 2.31 3.22
N ASN A 49 5.56 1.35 2.61
CA ASN A 49 6.16 0.60 1.50
C ASN A 49 6.22 1.43 0.22
N ILE A 50 5.38 2.46 0.09
CA ILE A 50 5.36 3.37 -1.05
C ILE A 50 5.82 4.76 -0.58
N LYS A 51 6.69 5.39 -1.36
CA LYS A 51 7.01 6.81 -1.21
C LYS A 51 5.93 7.63 -1.92
N THR A 52 5.09 8.31 -1.17
CA THR A 52 3.87 8.98 -1.68
C THR A 52 4.18 10.02 -2.74
N GLU A 53 5.25 10.80 -2.57
CA GLU A 53 5.68 11.81 -3.54
C GLU A 53 6.00 11.19 -4.91
N ASP A 54 6.71 10.06 -4.91
CA ASP A 54 7.11 9.34 -6.11
C ASP A 54 5.90 8.66 -6.80
N LEU A 55 4.93 8.20 -6.01
CA LEU A 55 3.66 7.70 -6.53
C LEU A 55 2.88 8.81 -7.25
N ILE A 56 2.76 10.00 -6.63
CA ILE A 56 2.07 11.15 -7.23
C ILE A 56 2.74 11.54 -8.55
N TYR A 57 4.05 11.67 -8.55
CA TYR A 57 4.81 11.93 -9.78
C TYR A 57 4.50 10.90 -10.88
N SER A 58 4.44 9.61 -10.50
CA SER A 58 4.19 8.52 -11.44
C SER A 58 2.74 8.49 -11.96
N LEU A 59 1.77 8.92 -11.15
CA LEU A 59 0.38 9.11 -11.55
C LEU A 59 0.22 10.28 -12.54
N GLU A 60 0.92 11.39 -12.31
CA GLU A 60 0.90 12.57 -13.16
C GLU A 60 1.58 12.31 -14.50
N SER A 61 2.72 11.63 -14.51
CA SER A 61 3.43 11.24 -15.73
C SER A 61 2.72 10.15 -16.55
N GLY A 62 1.70 9.49 -15.98
CA GLY A 62 0.99 8.39 -16.63
C GLY A 62 1.71 7.04 -16.55
N LYS A 63 2.83 6.94 -15.84
CA LYS A 63 3.51 5.65 -15.59
C LYS A 63 2.70 4.77 -14.65
N VAL A 64 1.99 5.37 -13.69
CA VAL A 64 0.94 4.72 -12.90
C VAL A 64 -0.41 5.23 -13.43
N LEU A 65 -1.25 4.30 -13.88
CA LEU A 65 -2.58 4.60 -14.43
C LEU A 65 -3.59 4.90 -13.34
N GLY A 66 -3.42 4.27 -12.17
CA GLY A 66 -4.26 4.46 -10.99
C GLY A 66 -3.72 3.70 -9.78
N ALA A 67 -4.15 4.09 -8.58
CA ALA A 67 -3.75 3.45 -7.34
C ALA A 67 -4.95 3.20 -6.42
N CYS A 68 -4.99 2.02 -5.77
CA CYS A 68 -5.93 1.68 -4.71
C CYS A 68 -5.13 1.51 -3.42
N LEU A 69 -5.36 2.38 -2.44
CA LEU A 69 -4.57 2.45 -1.21
C LEU A 69 -5.50 2.28 0.01
N ASP A 70 -5.33 1.18 0.71
CA ASP A 70 -5.98 0.93 2.01
C ASP A 70 -5.13 1.42 3.18
N VAL A 71 -3.87 1.74 2.90
CA VAL A 71 -2.85 2.18 3.85
C VAL A 71 -2.08 3.37 3.27
N LEU A 72 -1.71 4.33 4.14
CA LEU A 72 -1.02 5.56 3.74
C LEU A 72 0.29 5.75 4.50
N GLU A 73 1.25 6.42 3.87
CA GLU A 73 2.53 6.79 4.49
C GLU A 73 2.35 7.55 5.81
N TYR A 74 1.28 8.32 5.92
CA TYR A 74 0.99 9.27 7.00
C TYR A 74 0.11 8.69 8.12
N GLU A 75 -0.21 7.40 8.13
CA GLU A 75 -1.10 6.76 9.13
C GLU A 75 -0.64 6.91 10.58
N SER A 76 0.67 7.08 10.82
CA SER A 76 1.21 7.31 12.17
C SER A 76 0.91 8.71 12.71
N ILE A 77 0.48 9.62 11.86
CA ILE A 77 -0.01 10.92 12.23
C ILE A 77 -1.50 10.71 12.49
N SER A 78 -1.88 10.57 13.78
CA SER A 78 -3.26 10.40 14.20
C SER A 78 -4.13 11.46 13.52
N PHE A 79 -5.19 11.04 12.81
CA PHE A 79 -6.13 11.96 12.18
C PHE A 79 -6.72 13.00 13.17
N GLU A 80 -6.68 12.70 14.47
CA GLU A 80 -7.07 13.59 15.56
C GLU A 80 -6.07 14.75 15.81
N LYS A 81 -4.83 14.65 15.31
CA LYS A 81 -3.78 15.68 15.49
C LYS A 81 -3.54 16.52 14.26
N LEU A 82 -4.22 16.23 13.16
CA LEU A 82 -4.10 17.00 11.94
C LEU A 82 -5.16 18.11 11.97
N SER A 83 -4.79 19.28 12.45
CA SER A 83 -5.48 20.48 12.02
C SER A 83 -5.32 20.62 10.51
N ASP A 84 -6.34 21.09 9.79
CA ASP A 84 -6.38 21.19 8.32
C ASP A 84 -5.17 21.91 7.67
N ASN A 85 -4.35 22.59 8.47
CA ASN A 85 -3.16 23.33 8.05
C ASN A 85 -1.83 22.53 8.14
N GLU A 86 -1.83 21.29 8.61
CA GLU A 86 -0.61 20.49 8.86
C GLU A 86 -0.45 19.28 7.92
N LEU A 87 -1.41 19.06 7.03
CA LEU A 87 -1.31 17.99 6.04
C LEU A 87 -0.26 18.34 4.97
N PRO A 88 0.69 17.43 4.69
CA PRO A 88 1.64 17.64 3.60
C PRO A 88 0.91 17.89 2.28
N ASP A 89 1.44 18.76 1.43
CA ASP A 89 0.88 19.03 0.09
C ASP A 89 0.74 17.73 -0.73
N THR A 90 1.67 16.81 -0.57
CA THR A 90 1.61 15.46 -1.16
C THR A 90 0.36 14.69 -0.77
N PHE A 91 -0.09 14.79 0.49
CA PHE A 91 -1.33 14.16 0.92
C PHE A 91 -2.55 14.80 0.26
N ASN A 92 -2.60 16.14 0.20
CA ASN A 92 -3.68 16.87 -0.46
C ASN A 92 -3.77 16.52 -1.95
N ARG A 93 -2.64 16.41 -2.64
CA ARG A 93 -2.58 15.98 -4.05
C ARG A 93 -3.08 14.55 -4.22
N LEU A 94 -2.75 13.65 -3.29
CA LEU A 94 -3.18 12.26 -3.32
C LEU A 94 -4.71 12.13 -3.20
N ILE A 95 -5.32 12.77 -2.18
CA ILE A 95 -6.77 12.67 -1.92
C ILE A 95 -7.62 13.36 -3.00
N ASN A 96 -7.08 14.36 -3.68
CA ASN A 96 -7.75 15.06 -4.77
C ASN A 96 -7.52 14.41 -6.14
N SER A 97 -6.71 13.38 -6.22
CA SER A 97 -6.42 12.68 -7.49
C SER A 97 -7.60 11.81 -7.93
N LYS A 98 -8.12 12.04 -9.13
CA LYS A 98 -9.16 11.19 -9.75
C LYS A 98 -8.68 9.78 -10.12
N LYS A 99 -7.39 9.52 -10.01
CA LYS A 99 -6.76 8.23 -10.30
C LYS A 99 -6.52 7.40 -9.05
N VAL A 100 -6.94 7.88 -7.86
CA VAL A 100 -6.68 7.22 -6.58
C VAL A 100 -7.99 6.86 -5.89
N ILE A 101 -8.06 5.62 -5.42
CA ILE A 101 -9.11 5.12 -4.54
C ILE A 101 -8.48 4.90 -3.17
N LEU A 102 -9.09 5.46 -2.12
CA LEU A 102 -8.64 5.31 -0.74
C LEU A 102 -9.68 4.52 0.06
N SER A 103 -9.21 3.68 0.97
CA SER A 103 -10.02 3.05 2.00
C SER A 103 -9.33 3.16 3.37
N PRO A 104 -10.09 3.17 4.49
CA PRO A 104 -9.56 3.53 5.80
C PRO A 104 -8.97 2.32 6.55
N HIS A 105 -7.99 1.64 5.96
CA HIS A 105 -7.27 0.49 6.52
C HIS A 105 -8.21 -0.67 6.93
N VAL A 106 -9.13 -1.03 6.04
CA VAL A 106 -10.18 -2.03 6.30
C VAL A 106 -10.09 -3.27 5.42
N ALA A 107 -9.11 -3.39 4.53
CA ALA A 107 -9.00 -4.50 3.58
C ALA A 107 -8.96 -5.89 4.25
N GLY A 108 -8.45 -5.96 5.50
CA GLY A 108 -8.46 -7.18 6.31
C GLY A 108 -9.74 -7.42 7.12
N TRP A 109 -10.70 -6.51 7.11
CA TRP A 109 -11.90 -6.56 7.96
C TRP A 109 -13.05 -7.30 7.28
N THR A 110 -12.87 -8.61 7.08
CA THR A 110 -13.92 -9.48 6.57
C THR A 110 -14.43 -10.42 7.66
N LYS A 111 -15.66 -10.93 7.51
CA LYS A 111 -16.22 -11.92 8.45
C LYS A 111 -15.35 -13.17 8.51
N GLU A 112 -14.84 -13.61 7.36
CA GLU A 112 -13.95 -14.77 7.23
C GLU A 112 -12.61 -14.54 7.93
N SER A 113 -12.04 -13.34 7.81
CA SER A 113 -10.78 -12.97 8.46
C SER A 113 -10.90 -13.00 9.98
N TYR A 114 -11.94 -12.42 10.54
CA TYR A 114 -12.20 -12.46 11.99
C TYR A 114 -12.34 -13.88 12.50
N PHE A 115 -13.13 -14.70 11.81
CA PHE A 115 -13.30 -16.10 12.19
C PHE A 115 -11.98 -16.88 12.14
N LYS A 116 -11.23 -16.76 11.05
CA LYS A 116 -9.95 -17.47 10.85
C LYS A 116 -8.89 -17.04 11.86
N LEU A 117 -8.79 -15.75 12.16
CA LEU A 117 -7.84 -15.24 13.17
C LEU A 117 -8.15 -15.83 14.57
N SER A 118 -9.42 -15.80 14.97
CA SER A 118 -9.86 -16.33 16.26
C SER A 118 -9.66 -17.85 16.36
N ALA A 119 -10.04 -18.59 15.32
CA ALA A 119 -9.89 -20.05 15.26
C ALA A 119 -8.41 -20.46 15.27
N SER A 120 -7.57 -19.77 14.50
CA SER A 120 -6.12 -20.03 14.47
C SER A 120 -5.44 -19.75 15.81
N LEU A 121 -5.85 -18.69 16.51
CA LEU A 121 -5.31 -18.39 17.84
C LEU A 121 -5.74 -19.45 18.87
N ALA A 122 -7.01 -19.84 18.87
CA ALA A 122 -7.52 -20.89 19.76
C ALA A 122 -6.79 -22.23 19.54
N ASP A 123 -6.59 -22.64 18.28
CA ASP A 123 -5.86 -23.88 17.94
C ASP A 123 -4.39 -23.82 18.41
N LYS A 124 -3.71 -22.69 18.23
CA LYS A 124 -2.34 -22.51 18.75
C LYS A 124 -2.27 -22.63 20.27
N ILE A 125 -3.20 -22.00 21.00
CA ILE A 125 -3.25 -22.08 22.46
C ILE A 125 -3.49 -23.52 22.92
N LEU A 126 -4.38 -24.26 22.26
CA LEU A 126 -4.64 -25.67 22.59
C LEU A 126 -3.42 -26.57 22.37
N ARG A 127 -2.66 -26.33 21.30
CA ARG A 127 -1.44 -27.10 21.00
C ARG A 127 -0.28 -26.80 21.95
N THR A 128 -0.22 -25.62 22.58
CA THR A 128 0.84 -25.27 23.53
C THR A 128 0.59 -25.80 24.94
N LYS A 129 -0.60 -26.34 25.22
CA LYS A 129 -0.96 -26.92 26.53
C LYS A 129 -0.69 -28.43 26.63
N ASN A 130 -0.25 -29.06 25.55
CA ASN A 130 0.18 -30.45 25.49
C ASN A 130 1.72 -30.51 25.34
#